data_836d12f829677494439dc34566f358f5
#
_entry.id   836d12f829677494439dc34566f358f5
#
_cell.length_a   1.000
_cell.length_b   1.000
_cell.length_c   1.000
_cell.angle_alpha   90.00
_cell.angle_beta   90.00
_cell.angle_gamma   90.00
#
_symmetry.space_group_name_H-M   'P 1'
#
loop_
_entity.id
_entity.type
_entity.pdbx_description
1 polymer ?
#
loop_
_entity_poly.entity_id
_entity_poly.type
_entity_poly.pdbx_seq_one_letter_code
_entity_poly.pdbx_strand_id
1 'polypeptide(L)'
;PDLLIADEPTTALDVTVEKALLDLLSDLQEEFGMSILFITHDLNIVKKFSDKVCVMKDGEIVESGEVSALFQNPQHPYTMKLLDSIPGKKESMNSESDVLLDAKEVDINYPITKNLLGQVTEYLNAVKKVNIQIYSGSTTGLVGESGSGKSSLARALLGIEKSEGAIQFDGLDINNLSSNETRFFKKDFQIVFQDPFGSLSPRMTIGEIVG
;
A
#
# COMPACT_ATOMS: atom_id res chain seq x y z
N PRO A 1 13.02 11.60 -29.36
CA PRO A 1 12.00 10.88 -30.14
C PRO A 1 10.73 11.73 -30.30
N ASP A 2 9.97 11.51 -31.36
CA ASP A 2 8.70 12.22 -31.57
C ASP A 2 7.56 11.60 -30.76
N LEU A 3 7.70 10.34 -30.35
CA LEU A 3 6.72 9.59 -29.53
C LEU A 3 7.43 8.71 -28.51
N LEU A 4 7.00 8.80 -27.26
CA LEU A 4 7.36 7.89 -26.17
C LEU A 4 6.14 7.02 -25.82
N ILE A 5 6.34 5.72 -25.72
CA ILE A 5 5.32 4.80 -25.17
C ILE A 5 5.82 4.33 -23.80
N ALA A 6 5.06 4.66 -22.76
CA ALA A 6 5.33 4.29 -21.38
C ALA A 6 4.26 3.30 -20.91
N ASP A 7 4.62 2.02 -20.80
CA ASP A 7 3.73 0.92 -20.42
C ASP A 7 3.89 0.62 -18.93
N GLU A 8 2.90 1.02 -18.15
CA GLU A 8 2.86 0.93 -16.67
C GLU A 8 4.14 1.38 -15.96
N PRO A 9 4.72 2.55 -16.29
CA PRO A 9 6.05 2.93 -15.82
C PRO A 9 6.10 3.23 -14.32
N THR A 10 4.94 3.40 -13.66
CA THR A 10 4.83 3.70 -12.23
C THR A 10 4.51 2.46 -11.39
N THR A 11 4.30 1.29 -12.02
CA THR A 11 4.00 0.04 -11.30
C THR A 11 5.15 -0.31 -10.35
N ALA A 12 4.82 -0.59 -9.09
CA ALA A 12 5.74 -0.90 -8.00
C ALA A 12 6.66 0.25 -7.54
N LEU A 13 6.44 1.49 -7.98
CA LEU A 13 7.13 2.66 -7.44
C LEU A 13 6.43 3.18 -6.17
N ASP A 14 7.19 3.77 -5.27
CA ASP A 14 6.61 4.57 -4.20
C ASP A 14 6.18 5.96 -4.71
N VAL A 15 5.32 6.63 -3.95
CA VAL A 15 4.72 7.92 -4.34
C VAL A 15 5.74 9.00 -4.67
N THR A 16 6.90 9.00 -4.00
CA THR A 16 7.95 9.99 -4.21
C THR A 16 8.67 9.76 -5.53
N VAL A 17 9.01 8.50 -5.82
CA VAL A 17 9.65 8.09 -7.09
C VAL A 17 8.67 8.21 -8.24
N GLU A 18 7.39 7.83 -8.05
CA GLU A 18 6.33 8.02 -9.05
C GLU A 18 6.24 9.49 -9.46
N LYS A 19 6.15 10.40 -8.49
CA LYS A 19 6.10 11.84 -8.78
C LYS A 19 7.34 12.30 -9.54
N ALA A 20 8.54 11.94 -9.09
CA ALA A 20 9.79 12.33 -9.76
C ALA A 20 9.85 11.81 -11.20
N LEU A 21 9.34 10.61 -11.46
CA LEU A 21 9.26 10.06 -12.82
C LEU A 21 8.28 10.86 -13.70
N LEU A 22 7.09 11.19 -13.17
CA LEU A 22 6.10 11.98 -13.92
C LEU A 22 6.60 13.40 -14.21
N ASP A 23 7.25 14.04 -13.24
CA ASP A 23 7.87 15.36 -13.40
C ASP A 23 8.95 15.29 -14.50
N LEU A 24 9.83 14.27 -14.47
CA LEU A 24 10.85 14.05 -15.50
C LEU A 24 10.25 13.84 -16.89
N LEU A 25 9.17 13.07 -17.01
CA LEU A 25 8.50 12.84 -18.29
C LEU A 25 7.87 14.13 -18.84
N SER A 26 7.31 14.98 -17.98
CA SER A 26 6.82 16.31 -18.36
C SER A 26 7.93 17.22 -18.87
N ASP A 27 9.06 17.28 -18.14
CA ASP A 27 10.22 18.08 -18.53
C ASP A 27 10.78 17.64 -19.90
N LEU A 28 10.89 16.33 -20.12
CA LEU A 28 11.34 15.76 -21.40
C LEU A 28 10.34 16.04 -22.53
N GLN A 29 9.04 15.99 -22.24
CA GLN A 29 8.00 16.33 -23.22
C GLN A 29 8.12 17.80 -23.67
N GLU A 30 8.32 18.72 -22.72
CA GLU A 30 8.51 20.15 -23.03
C GLU A 30 9.82 20.39 -23.79
N GLU A 31 10.94 19.77 -23.34
CA GLU A 31 12.26 19.98 -23.95
C GLU A 31 12.34 19.48 -25.40
N PHE A 32 11.75 18.29 -25.66
CA PHE A 32 11.85 17.65 -26.98
C PHE A 32 10.60 17.83 -27.85
N GLY A 33 9.52 18.40 -27.33
CA GLY A 33 8.25 18.53 -28.04
C GLY A 33 7.62 17.20 -28.42
N MET A 34 7.90 16.12 -27.67
CA MET A 34 7.46 14.78 -27.97
C MET A 34 6.03 14.52 -27.48
N SER A 35 5.35 13.59 -28.13
CA SER A 35 4.09 13.03 -27.63
C SER A 35 4.34 11.84 -26.70
N ILE A 36 3.46 11.65 -25.72
CA ILE A 36 3.55 10.50 -24.80
C ILE A 36 2.26 9.67 -24.89
N LEU A 37 2.39 8.37 -25.14
CA LEU A 37 1.34 7.39 -24.89
C LEU A 37 1.61 6.74 -23.53
N PHE A 38 0.84 7.12 -22.52
CA PHE A 38 0.98 6.65 -21.17
C PHE A 38 -0.07 5.57 -20.88
N ILE A 39 0.36 4.33 -20.61
CA ILE A 39 -0.51 3.19 -20.32
C ILE A 39 -0.47 2.95 -18.80
N THR A 40 -1.63 2.95 -18.15
CA THR A 40 -1.75 2.73 -16.71
C THR A 40 -3.16 2.29 -16.34
N HIS A 41 -3.27 1.62 -15.20
CA HIS A 41 -4.55 1.34 -14.53
C HIS A 41 -4.88 2.36 -13.42
N ASP A 42 -3.97 3.31 -13.12
CA ASP A 42 -4.21 4.35 -12.11
C ASP A 42 -4.88 5.58 -12.73
N LEU A 43 -6.18 5.70 -12.46
CA LEU A 43 -7.01 6.82 -12.93
C LEU A 43 -6.60 8.17 -12.33
N ASN A 44 -5.95 8.19 -11.16
CA ASN A 44 -5.47 9.44 -10.56
C ASN A 44 -4.28 10.00 -11.33
N ILE A 45 -3.40 9.12 -11.83
CA ILE A 45 -2.30 9.53 -12.71
C ILE A 45 -2.88 10.07 -14.03
N VAL A 46 -3.77 9.33 -14.68
CA VAL A 46 -4.43 9.79 -15.92
C VAL A 46 -5.04 11.18 -15.74
N LYS A 47 -5.77 11.38 -14.66
CA LYS A 47 -6.44 12.68 -14.37
C LYS A 47 -5.48 13.85 -14.21
N LYS A 48 -4.26 13.61 -13.75
CA LYS A 48 -3.25 14.66 -13.45
C LYS A 48 -2.28 14.90 -14.60
N PHE A 49 -1.97 13.85 -15.35
CA PHE A 49 -0.85 13.82 -16.27
C PHE A 49 -1.25 13.85 -17.75
N SER A 50 -2.49 13.42 -18.09
CA SER A 50 -2.90 13.25 -19.47
C SER A 50 -3.90 14.31 -19.94
N ASP A 51 -3.80 14.71 -21.20
CA ASP A 51 -4.78 15.61 -21.86
C ASP A 51 -6.01 14.83 -22.34
N LYS A 52 -5.76 13.67 -22.95
CA LYS A 52 -6.77 12.77 -23.51
C LYS A 52 -6.67 11.38 -22.89
N VAL A 53 -7.79 10.69 -22.84
CA VAL A 53 -7.86 9.32 -22.34
C VAL A 53 -8.64 8.43 -23.32
N CYS A 54 -8.14 7.19 -23.46
CA CYS A 54 -8.83 6.11 -24.15
C CYS A 54 -9.06 4.97 -23.15
N VAL A 55 -10.31 4.60 -22.95
CA VAL A 55 -10.68 3.48 -22.07
C VAL A 55 -10.77 2.21 -22.91
N MET A 56 -9.98 1.21 -22.56
CA MET A 56 -9.97 -0.11 -23.23
C MET A 56 -10.69 -1.16 -22.42
N LYS A 57 -11.44 -2.01 -23.09
CA LYS A 57 -12.04 -3.22 -22.53
C LYS A 57 -12.11 -4.31 -23.59
N ASP A 58 -11.75 -5.54 -23.23
CA ASP A 58 -11.82 -6.73 -24.09
C ASP A 58 -11.13 -6.54 -25.47
N GLY A 59 -10.05 -5.72 -25.50
CA GLY A 59 -9.29 -5.44 -26.73
C GLY A 59 -9.82 -4.28 -27.56
N GLU A 60 -10.92 -3.63 -27.17
CA GLU A 60 -11.53 -2.53 -27.88
C GLU A 60 -11.48 -1.21 -27.10
N ILE A 61 -11.38 -0.08 -27.80
CA ILE A 61 -11.57 1.26 -27.18
C ILE A 61 -13.07 1.49 -27.04
N VAL A 62 -13.57 1.46 -25.83
CA VAL A 62 -14.99 1.61 -25.52
C VAL A 62 -15.41 3.07 -25.33
N GLU A 63 -14.47 3.92 -24.93
CA GLU A 63 -14.69 5.37 -24.79
C GLU A 63 -13.38 6.12 -24.91
N SER A 64 -13.41 7.35 -25.48
CA SER A 64 -12.25 8.22 -25.56
C SER A 64 -12.67 9.69 -25.57
N GLY A 65 -11.81 10.57 -25.06
CA GLY A 65 -12.08 12.00 -25.02
C GLY A 65 -11.05 12.78 -24.22
N GLU A 66 -11.32 14.06 -24.04
CA GLU A 66 -10.56 14.90 -23.10
C GLU A 66 -10.76 14.38 -21.68
N VAL A 67 -9.69 14.33 -20.89
CA VAL A 67 -9.72 13.79 -19.53
C VAL A 67 -10.78 14.47 -18.67
N SER A 68 -10.84 15.81 -18.70
CA SER A 68 -11.80 16.58 -17.92
C SER A 68 -13.26 16.24 -18.24
N ALA A 69 -13.58 16.06 -19.52
CA ALA A 69 -14.94 15.76 -19.98
C ALA A 69 -15.34 14.33 -19.59
N LEU A 70 -14.45 13.34 -19.83
CA LEU A 70 -14.73 11.94 -19.57
C LEU A 70 -14.89 11.65 -18.07
N PHE A 71 -14.07 12.27 -17.22
CA PHE A 71 -14.17 12.12 -15.78
C PHE A 71 -15.41 12.79 -15.17
N GLN A 72 -15.93 13.85 -15.78
CA GLN A 72 -17.14 14.53 -15.31
C GLN A 72 -18.43 13.88 -15.81
N ASN A 73 -18.44 13.36 -17.02
CA ASN A 73 -19.64 12.84 -17.67
C ASN A 73 -19.33 11.62 -18.56
N PRO A 74 -18.93 10.49 -17.96
CA PRO A 74 -18.68 9.24 -18.69
C PRO A 74 -19.97 8.75 -19.35
N GLN A 75 -19.89 8.27 -20.59
CA GLN A 75 -21.04 7.79 -21.34
C GLN A 75 -21.12 6.26 -21.37
N HIS A 76 -19.98 5.58 -21.39
CA HIS A 76 -19.97 4.13 -21.47
C HIS A 76 -20.14 3.47 -20.07
N PRO A 77 -20.99 2.45 -19.92
CA PRO A 77 -21.25 1.80 -18.62
C PRO A 77 -19.98 1.24 -17.94
N TYR A 78 -19.00 0.78 -18.71
CA TYR A 78 -17.74 0.30 -18.16
C TYR A 78 -16.91 1.45 -17.59
N THR A 79 -16.85 2.59 -18.27
CA THR A 79 -16.15 3.78 -17.77
C THR A 79 -16.78 4.29 -16.48
N MET A 80 -18.13 4.34 -16.42
CA MET A 80 -18.86 4.69 -15.20
C MET A 80 -18.46 3.77 -14.04
N LYS A 81 -18.52 2.44 -14.27
CA LYS A 81 -18.12 1.46 -13.25
C LYS A 81 -16.65 1.59 -12.83
N LEU A 82 -15.76 1.90 -13.77
CA LEU A 82 -14.34 2.10 -13.51
C LEU A 82 -14.11 3.33 -12.61
N LEU A 83 -14.77 4.44 -12.91
CA LEU A 83 -14.70 5.67 -12.12
C LEU A 83 -15.38 5.52 -10.75
N ASP A 84 -16.49 4.80 -10.65
CA ASP A 84 -17.18 4.51 -9.39
C ASP A 84 -16.36 3.59 -8.48
N SER A 85 -15.39 2.85 -9.03
CA SER A 85 -14.48 2.02 -8.24
C SER A 85 -13.41 2.82 -7.48
N ILE A 86 -13.23 4.10 -7.82
CA ILE A 86 -12.36 5.00 -7.06
C ILE A 86 -13.02 5.21 -5.69
N PRO A 87 -12.33 4.87 -4.56
CA PRO A 87 -12.91 5.05 -3.24
C PRO A 87 -13.39 6.49 -3.02
N GLY A 88 -14.69 6.63 -2.75
CA GLY A 88 -15.30 7.93 -2.42
C GLY A 88 -14.77 8.49 -1.10
N LYS A 89 -15.19 9.71 -0.75
CA LYS A 89 -14.92 10.27 0.57
C LYS A 89 -15.56 9.38 1.64
N LYS A 90 -14.74 8.86 2.54
CA LYS A 90 -15.23 8.18 3.73
C LYS A 90 -15.96 9.20 4.61
N GLU A 91 -17.09 8.80 5.20
CA GLU A 91 -17.74 9.60 6.24
C GLU A 91 -16.76 9.85 7.40
N SER A 92 -16.88 11.00 8.06
CA SER A 92 -16.04 11.35 9.19
C SER A 92 -16.19 10.31 10.31
N MET A 93 -15.08 9.94 10.95
CA MET A 93 -15.10 9.11 12.15
C MET A 93 -16.06 9.70 13.20
N ASN A 94 -16.84 8.83 13.84
CA ASN A 94 -17.53 9.21 15.06
C ASN A 94 -16.47 9.50 16.14
N SER A 95 -16.60 10.66 16.80
CA SER A 95 -15.67 11.13 17.83
C SER A 95 -15.64 10.28 19.11
N GLU A 96 -16.49 9.24 19.20
CA GLU A 96 -16.66 8.37 20.36
C GLU A 96 -16.17 6.92 20.11
N SER A 97 -15.36 6.70 19.06
CA SER A 97 -14.85 5.34 18.79
C SER A 97 -13.79 4.95 19.83
N ASP A 98 -13.93 3.77 20.42
CA ASP A 98 -12.97 3.19 21.36
C ASP A 98 -11.63 2.87 20.66
N VAL A 99 -10.54 3.03 21.40
CA VAL A 99 -9.20 2.63 20.94
C VAL A 99 -9.12 1.11 20.93
N LEU A 100 -9.02 0.54 19.73
CA LEU A 100 -8.89 -0.90 19.54
C LEU A 100 -7.43 -1.37 19.68
N LEU A 101 -6.48 -0.61 19.11
CA LEU A 101 -5.06 -0.90 19.20
C LEU A 101 -4.32 0.37 19.64
N ASP A 102 -3.50 0.24 20.70
CA ASP A 102 -2.66 1.30 21.23
C ASP A 102 -1.20 0.83 21.28
N ALA A 103 -0.36 1.40 20.45
CA ALA A 103 1.06 1.09 20.39
C ALA A 103 1.88 2.32 20.82
N LYS A 104 2.80 2.11 21.76
CA LYS A 104 3.62 3.15 22.39
C LYS A 104 5.10 2.78 22.38
N GLU A 105 5.91 3.76 21.96
CA GLU A 105 7.38 3.66 21.94
C GLU A 105 7.86 2.38 21.23
N VAL A 106 7.22 2.04 20.09
CA VAL A 106 7.56 0.82 19.36
C VAL A 106 8.88 1.01 18.62
N ASP A 107 9.86 0.18 18.95
CA ASP A 107 11.16 0.07 18.29
C ASP A 107 11.31 -1.31 17.65
N ILE A 108 11.87 -1.35 16.42
CA ILE A 108 12.19 -2.62 15.74
C ILE A 108 13.62 -2.55 15.22
N ASN A 109 14.44 -3.47 15.70
CA ASN A 109 15.86 -3.56 15.42
C ASN A 109 16.19 -4.88 14.73
N TYR A 110 16.68 -4.83 13.49
CA TYR A 110 17.16 -6.01 12.76
C TYR A 110 18.67 -6.15 12.89
N PRO A 111 19.19 -7.34 13.25
CA PRO A 111 20.63 -7.56 13.27
C PRO A 111 21.19 -7.57 11.85
N ILE A 112 22.20 -6.71 11.58
CA ILE A 112 22.89 -6.63 10.28
C ILE A 112 24.15 -7.48 10.30
N THR A 113 25.01 -7.28 11.29
CA THR A 113 26.34 -7.87 11.33
C THR A 113 26.55 -8.69 12.59
N LYS A 114 27.17 -9.86 12.44
CA LYS A 114 27.60 -10.70 13.56
C LYS A 114 29.12 -10.86 13.51
N ASN A 115 29.77 -10.85 14.70
CA ASN A 115 31.18 -11.15 14.81
C ASN A 115 31.43 -12.67 14.71
N LEU A 116 32.72 -13.08 14.70
CA LEU A 116 33.13 -14.49 14.63
C LEU A 116 32.61 -15.34 15.78
N LEU A 117 32.21 -14.73 16.91
CA LEU A 117 31.63 -15.38 18.09
C LEU A 117 30.09 -15.40 18.02
N GLY A 118 29.46 -14.98 16.92
CA GLY A 118 28.00 -14.99 16.74
C GLY A 118 27.26 -13.84 17.44
N GLN A 119 27.96 -12.89 18.06
CA GLN A 119 27.32 -11.72 18.68
C GLN A 119 26.99 -10.67 17.65
N VAL A 120 25.79 -10.08 17.74
CA VAL A 120 25.36 -8.99 16.87
C VAL A 120 26.13 -7.73 17.21
N THR A 121 26.80 -7.14 16.22
CA THR A 121 27.62 -5.94 16.38
C THR A 121 26.96 -4.70 15.78
N GLU A 122 25.96 -4.88 14.92
CA GLU A 122 25.26 -3.77 14.27
C GLU A 122 23.79 -4.10 14.06
N TYR A 123 22.93 -3.11 14.28
CA TYR A 123 21.48 -3.21 14.09
C TYR A 123 20.97 -2.16 13.10
N LEU A 124 20.07 -2.56 12.21
CA LEU A 124 19.22 -1.64 11.48
C LEU A 124 18.00 -1.31 12.34
N ASN A 125 17.88 -0.07 12.76
CA ASN A 125 16.69 0.40 13.44
C ASN A 125 15.63 0.76 12.39
N ALA A 126 14.74 -0.19 12.09
CA ALA A 126 13.72 -0.06 11.05
C ALA A 126 12.48 0.73 11.51
N VAL A 127 12.19 0.73 12.81
CA VAL A 127 11.11 1.49 13.43
C VAL A 127 11.64 2.12 14.72
N LYS A 128 11.41 3.43 14.91
CA LYS A 128 12.02 4.22 15.99
C LYS A 128 10.93 4.91 16.80
N LYS A 129 10.68 4.41 18.01
CA LYS A 129 9.77 4.98 19.02
C LYS A 129 8.44 5.44 18.45
N VAL A 130 7.83 4.60 17.63
CA VAL A 130 6.56 4.93 16.98
C VAL A 130 5.41 4.78 17.97
N ASN A 131 4.54 5.79 17.97
CA ASN A 131 3.27 5.79 18.68
C ASN A 131 2.14 5.81 17.66
N ILE A 132 1.19 4.88 17.76
CA ILE A 132 0.04 4.81 16.87
C ILE A 132 -1.17 4.25 17.60
N GLN A 133 -2.34 4.83 17.33
CA GLN A 133 -3.63 4.34 17.81
C GLN A 133 -4.53 4.02 16.63
N ILE A 134 -5.23 2.90 16.73
CA ILE A 134 -6.25 2.48 15.76
C ILE A 134 -7.57 2.36 16.52
N TYR A 135 -8.59 3.01 16.00
CA TYR A 135 -9.92 3.04 16.64
C TYR A 135 -10.85 2.02 16.02
N SER A 136 -11.75 1.48 16.82
CA SER A 136 -12.76 0.52 16.38
C SER A 136 -13.58 1.06 15.21
N GLY A 137 -13.80 0.24 14.17
CA GLY A 137 -14.53 0.62 12.96
C GLY A 137 -13.87 1.67 12.08
N SER A 138 -12.62 2.10 12.41
CA SER A 138 -11.88 3.09 11.62
C SER A 138 -10.94 2.45 10.61
N THR A 139 -10.47 3.26 9.66
CA THR A 139 -9.35 2.93 8.77
C THR A 139 -8.24 3.91 8.99
N THR A 140 -7.08 3.45 9.44
CA THR A 140 -5.88 4.27 9.60
C THR A 140 -4.94 4.02 8.42
N GLY A 141 -4.58 5.08 7.69
CA GLY A 141 -3.61 5.02 6.60
C GLY A 141 -2.19 5.20 7.13
N LEU A 142 -1.29 4.27 6.81
CA LEU A 142 0.14 4.37 7.08
C LEU A 142 0.88 4.58 5.76
N VAL A 143 1.44 5.77 5.54
CA VAL A 143 2.08 6.18 4.30
C VAL A 143 3.56 6.51 4.50
N GLY A 144 4.34 6.43 3.44
CA GLY A 144 5.77 6.75 3.44
C GLY A 144 6.51 6.05 2.31
N GLU A 145 7.77 6.40 2.11
CA GLU A 145 8.64 5.84 1.07
C GLU A 145 8.92 4.35 1.25
N SER A 146 9.39 3.69 0.20
CA SER A 146 9.87 2.31 0.29
C SER A 146 11.01 2.21 1.31
N GLY A 147 11.00 1.16 2.14
CA GLY A 147 11.99 0.99 3.20
C GLY A 147 11.79 1.85 4.47
N SER A 148 10.72 2.66 4.56
CA SER A 148 10.46 3.51 5.75
C SER A 148 9.97 2.76 7.00
N GLY A 149 9.89 1.42 6.97
CA GLY A 149 9.53 0.60 8.12
C GLY A 149 8.03 0.27 8.25
N LYS A 150 7.17 0.67 7.30
CA LYS A 150 5.71 0.42 7.34
C LYS A 150 5.36 -1.06 7.53
N SER A 151 5.94 -1.92 6.70
CA SER A 151 5.67 -3.37 6.77
C SER A 151 6.23 -4.00 8.04
N SER A 152 7.36 -3.49 8.55
CA SER A 152 7.92 -3.94 9.83
C SER A 152 7.00 -3.56 10.99
N LEU A 153 6.53 -2.30 11.02
CA LEU A 153 5.56 -1.87 12.01
C LEU A 153 4.28 -2.70 11.95
N ALA A 154 3.69 -2.88 10.76
CA ALA A 154 2.47 -3.70 10.59
C ALA A 154 2.65 -5.13 11.13
N ARG A 155 3.79 -5.78 10.86
CA ARG A 155 4.10 -7.12 11.38
C ARG A 155 4.26 -7.12 12.90
N ALA A 156 4.83 -6.08 13.48
CA ALA A 156 4.96 -5.95 14.94
C ALA A 156 3.60 -5.77 15.60
N LEU A 157 2.73 -4.93 15.04
CA LEU A 157 1.36 -4.74 15.52
C LEU A 157 0.52 -6.03 15.48
N LEU A 158 0.88 -6.98 14.62
CA LEU A 158 0.27 -8.31 14.53
C LEU A 158 0.97 -9.36 15.39
N GLY A 159 2.00 -9.00 16.16
CA GLY A 159 2.81 -9.94 16.94
C GLY A 159 3.57 -10.98 16.09
N ILE A 160 3.76 -10.72 14.79
CA ILE A 160 4.55 -11.55 13.87
C ILE A 160 6.04 -11.24 14.03
N GLU A 161 6.37 -9.96 14.19
CA GLU A 161 7.73 -9.46 14.37
C GLU A 161 7.94 -9.02 15.83
N LYS A 162 9.12 -9.28 16.36
CA LYS A 162 9.48 -8.83 17.70
C LYS A 162 9.74 -7.34 17.70
N SER A 163 9.20 -6.65 18.69
CA SER A 163 9.42 -5.23 18.93
C SER A 163 9.66 -4.94 20.40
N GLU A 164 10.33 -3.84 20.67
CA GLU A 164 10.37 -3.20 21.98
C GLU A 164 9.21 -2.19 22.07
N GLY A 165 8.88 -1.75 23.29
CA GLY A 165 7.73 -0.88 23.54
C GLY A 165 6.47 -1.67 23.91
N ALA A 166 5.36 -0.97 24.07
CA ALA A 166 4.09 -1.55 24.48
C ALA A 166 3.11 -1.56 23.28
N ILE A 167 2.49 -2.71 23.03
CA ILE A 167 1.43 -2.84 22.03
C ILE A 167 0.25 -3.53 22.70
N GLN A 168 -0.86 -2.81 22.80
CA GLN A 168 -2.11 -3.29 23.39
C GLN A 168 -3.19 -3.40 22.33
N PHE A 169 -3.88 -4.51 22.31
CA PHE A 169 -5.08 -4.74 21.49
C PHE A 169 -6.23 -5.13 22.40
N ASP A 170 -7.30 -4.35 22.34
CA ASP A 170 -8.47 -4.50 23.21
C ASP A 170 -8.08 -4.65 24.71
N GLY A 171 -7.09 -3.85 25.13
CA GLY A 171 -6.52 -3.86 26.48
C GLY A 171 -5.56 -5.00 26.79
N LEU A 172 -5.31 -5.94 25.88
CA LEU A 172 -4.36 -7.04 26.05
C LEU A 172 -2.99 -6.67 25.50
N ASP A 173 -1.94 -6.87 26.27
CA ASP A 173 -0.55 -6.68 25.83
C ASP A 173 -0.11 -7.85 24.94
N ILE A 174 0.05 -7.58 23.63
CA ILE A 174 0.37 -8.61 22.65
C ILE A 174 1.81 -9.14 22.77
N ASN A 175 2.72 -8.39 23.38
CA ASN A 175 4.12 -8.80 23.57
C ASN A 175 4.25 -9.86 24.68
N ASN A 176 3.27 -9.96 25.57
CA ASN A 176 3.28 -10.84 26.74
C ASN A 176 2.20 -11.93 26.72
N LEU A 177 1.61 -12.21 25.57
CA LEU A 177 0.58 -13.25 25.42
C LEU A 177 1.15 -14.65 25.63
N SER A 178 0.45 -15.47 26.41
CA SER A 178 0.68 -16.92 26.47
C SER A 178 0.35 -17.59 25.13
N SER A 179 0.83 -18.82 24.92
CA SER A 179 0.56 -19.57 23.68
C SER A 179 -0.93 -19.77 23.38
N ASN A 180 -1.76 -19.90 24.44
CA ASN A 180 -3.20 -20.02 24.29
C ASN A 180 -3.84 -18.69 23.88
N GLU A 181 -3.46 -17.59 24.53
CA GLU A 181 -3.94 -16.24 24.21
C GLU A 181 -3.53 -15.84 22.80
N THR A 182 -2.29 -16.14 22.39
CA THR A 182 -1.82 -15.91 21.00
C THR A 182 -2.70 -16.61 19.98
N ARG A 183 -3.21 -17.82 20.28
CA ARG A 183 -4.10 -18.54 19.36
C ARG A 183 -5.46 -17.88 19.23
N PHE A 184 -6.02 -17.32 20.31
CA PHE A 184 -7.27 -16.55 20.27
C PHE A 184 -7.06 -15.22 19.57
N PHE A 185 -6.02 -14.51 19.89
CA PHE A 185 -5.63 -13.24 19.28
C PHE A 185 -5.49 -13.32 17.75
N LYS A 186 -4.87 -14.38 17.22
CA LYS A 186 -4.71 -14.60 15.77
C LYS A 186 -6.03 -14.78 15.01
N LYS A 187 -7.15 -15.04 15.67
CA LYS A 187 -8.45 -15.12 15.01
C LYS A 187 -9.03 -13.73 14.71
N ASP A 188 -8.66 -12.72 15.50
CA ASP A 188 -9.17 -11.36 15.39
C ASP A 188 -8.31 -10.50 14.47
N PHE A 189 -7.16 -11.04 14.02
CA PHE A 189 -6.22 -10.38 13.13
C PHE A 189 -6.08 -11.09 11.80
N GLN A 190 -6.10 -10.31 10.74
CA GLN A 190 -5.80 -10.82 9.41
C GLN A 190 -4.87 -9.83 8.67
N ILE A 191 -3.99 -10.36 7.82
CA ILE A 191 -3.10 -9.59 6.99
C ILE A 191 -3.30 -9.98 5.52
N VAL A 192 -3.39 -8.96 4.67
CA VAL A 192 -3.25 -9.13 3.22
C VAL A 192 -1.87 -8.63 2.83
N PHE A 193 -1.01 -9.53 2.37
CA PHE A 193 0.34 -9.17 1.96
C PHE A 193 0.36 -8.42 0.63
N GLN A 194 1.41 -7.63 0.40
CA GLN A 194 1.62 -6.86 -0.83
C GLN A 194 1.66 -7.76 -2.08
N ASP A 195 2.22 -8.98 -1.96
CA ASP A 195 2.16 -10.03 -2.97
C ASP A 195 1.40 -11.25 -2.40
N PRO A 196 0.07 -11.31 -2.59
CA PRO A 196 -0.72 -12.43 -2.10
C PRO A 196 -0.42 -13.73 -2.84
N PHE A 197 -0.01 -13.68 -4.11
CA PHE A 197 0.32 -14.88 -4.88
C PHE A 197 1.65 -15.49 -4.44
N GLY A 198 2.68 -14.67 -4.20
CA GLY A 198 3.96 -15.12 -3.66
C GLY A 198 3.88 -15.66 -2.23
N SER A 199 2.79 -15.33 -1.52
CA SER A 199 2.53 -15.83 -0.15
C SER A 199 1.92 -17.24 -0.14
N LEU A 200 1.46 -17.75 -1.26
CA LEU A 200 0.85 -19.08 -1.40
C LEU A 200 1.86 -20.08 -1.97
N SER A 201 1.84 -21.32 -1.48
CA SER A 201 2.69 -22.37 -2.03
C SER A 201 2.19 -22.79 -3.41
N PRO A 202 3.00 -22.65 -4.48
CA PRO A 202 2.58 -23.05 -5.83
C PRO A 202 2.42 -24.58 -5.99
N ARG A 203 2.79 -25.35 -4.95
CA ARG A 203 2.71 -26.81 -4.93
C ARG A 203 1.46 -27.33 -4.21
N MET A 204 0.68 -26.44 -3.61
CA MET A 204 -0.54 -26.80 -2.89
C MET A 204 -1.76 -26.48 -3.73
N THR A 205 -2.76 -27.33 -3.66
CA THR A 205 -4.07 -27.06 -4.23
C THR A 205 -4.83 -26.02 -3.41
N ILE A 206 -5.84 -25.37 -3.99
CA ILE A 206 -6.68 -24.41 -3.28
C ILE A 206 -7.30 -25.03 -2.03
N GLY A 207 -7.74 -26.31 -2.10
CA GLY A 207 -8.28 -27.03 -0.96
C GLY A 207 -7.29 -27.22 0.18
N GLU A 208 -6.01 -27.47 -0.12
CA GLU A 208 -4.95 -27.60 0.89
C GLU A 208 -4.52 -26.26 1.49
N ILE A 209 -4.75 -25.14 0.79
CA ILE A 209 -4.44 -23.78 1.28
C ILE A 209 -5.54 -23.27 2.20
N VAL A 210 -6.79 -23.56 1.90
CA VAL A 210 -7.95 -23.09 2.65
C VAL A 210 -8.30 -23.97 3.84
N GLY A 211 -7.92 -25.25 3.83
CA GLY A 211 -8.10 -26.22 4.91
C GLY A 211 -9.28 -27.12 4.69
#